data_27a39c59d2846515c0dfb73423245028
#
_entry.id   27a39c59d2846515c0dfb73423245028
#
_cell.length_a   1.000
_cell.length_b   1.000
_cell.length_c   1.000
_cell.angle_alpha   90.00
_cell.angle_beta   90.00
_cell.angle_gamma   90.00
#
_symmetry.space_group_name_H-M   'P 1'
#
loop_
_entity.id
_entity.type
_entity.pdbx_description
1 polymer ?
#
loop_
_entity_poly.entity_id
_entity_poly.type
_entity_poly.pdbx_seq_one_letter_code
_entity_poly.pdbx_strand_id
1 'polypeptide(L)'
;MQTEELKKLLYKNETVADASPDTLAAAQEFCEGYKKFLDNGKTEREATAYSEKLLKDAGYKPFVPGEKLNPGDKVYTINRSKCVLAATIGTKAMDEGFHLNIAHIDSPRLDLRPVPVFEKNGLGYLRTHYYGGVRKYQWPTIPLALHGVVYRADGSKVEICIGEKDDDPVFCITDLLPHLGAKQNAKPLSEGITAEDLNVLIASQPIADKDAEQRVKLNVLGMLYEAYGITERDFTRAEIEVVPAVKARDIGLDRAMIGAYGHDDRVDAYPALMAEIGVQNPAYTTVCVLTDKEETGSDGVTGLNSMYTFHFLQQLCAAQGADYILACKAAKCLSADVTAAFDPTFADAFEPDNGTYAGNGVAIYKYTGARGKSGTSDASAELVSYLTSLMERNGVVWQIGEMGKLDLGGGGTVAKYVANQDIDTIDIGVPVLSMHAPFEVVSKADVYMAYLTFKAFCEDAE
;
A
#
# COMPACT_ATOMS: atom_id res chain seq x y z
N MET A 1 8.73 -43.20 -20.81
CA MET A 1 8.02 -41.93 -21.12
C MET A 1 8.69 -41.31 -22.34
N GLN A 2 7.93 -40.83 -23.30
CA GLN A 2 8.45 -40.06 -24.43
C GLN A 2 8.82 -38.65 -23.99
N THR A 3 9.71 -37.96 -24.74
CA THR A 3 10.19 -36.62 -24.41
C THR A 3 9.03 -35.62 -24.19
N GLU A 4 7.96 -35.71 -24.99
CA GLU A 4 6.77 -34.87 -24.86
C GLU A 4 5.96 -35.14 -23.59
N GLU A 5 5.99 -36.36 -23.06
CA GLU A 5 5.40 -36.69 -21.75
C GLU A 5 6.25 -36.15 -20.59
N LEU A 6 7.58 -36.20 -20.74
CA LEU A 6 8.51 -35.63 -19.76
C LEU A 6 8.41 -34.10 -19.67
N LYS A 7 8.21 -33.41 -20.81
CA LYS A 7 8.01 -31.95 -20.84
C LYS A 7 6.78 -31.50 -20.04
N LYS A 8 5.76 -32.34 -19.88
CA LYS A 8 4.58 -32.04 -19.06
C LYS A 8 4.84 -32.07 -17.55
N LEU A 9 6.00 -32.58 -17.13
CA LEU A 9 6.42 -32.61 -15.71
C LEU A 9 7.17 -31.32 -15.32
N LEU A 10 7.49 -30.45 -16.27
CA LEU A 10 8.16 -29.19 -16.00
C LEU A 10 7.15 -28.20 -15.42
N TYR A 11 7.57 -27.50 -14.35
CA TYR A 11 6.87 -26.31 -13.92
C TYR A 11 6.99 -25.22 -14.99
N LYS A 12 5.88 -24.58 -15.32
CA LYS A 12 5.83 -23.45 -16.25
C LYS A 12 4.93 -22.40 -15.67
N ASN A 13 5.41 -21.18 -15.61
CA ASN A 13 4.56 -20.04 -15.36
C ASN A 13 3.52 -19.89 -16.49
N GLU A 14 2.28 -19.70 -16.13
CA GLU A 14 1.25 -19.26 -17.06
C GLU A 14 1.35 -17.75 -17.25
N THR A 15 0.83 -17.24 -18.35
CA THR A 15 0.76 -15.80 -18.57
C THR A 15 -0.70 -15.36 -18.73
N VAL A 16 -1.05 -14.22 -18.14
CA VAL A 16 -2.38 -13.64 -18.31
C VAL A 16 -2.61 -13.16 -19.74
N ALA A 17 -1.54 -12.98 -20.54
CA ALA A 17 -1.66 -12.68 -21.96
C ALA A 17 -2.39 -13.77 -22.75
N ASP A 18 -2.36 -15.02 -22.30
CA ASP A 18 -3.09 -16.15 -22.88
C ASP A 18 -4.54 -16.28 -22.35
N ALA A 19 -4.96 -15.39 -21.43
CA ALA A 19 -6.33 -15.34 -20.96
C ALA A 19 -7.30 -14.90 -22.06
N SER A 20 -8.59 -15.11 -21.82
CA SER A 20 -9.62 -14.72 -22.79
C SER A 20 -9.63 -13.19 -23.02
N PRO A 21 -10.03 -12.73 -24.23
CA PRO A 21 -10.22 -11.30 -24.49
C PRO A 21 -11.16 -10.62 -23.48
N ASP A 22 -12.17 -11.35 -22.99
CA ASP A 22 -13.11 -10.83 -21.99
C ASP A 22 -12.43 -10.59 -20.63
N THR A 23 -11.51 -11.48 -20.22
CA THR A 23 -10.71 -11.32 -19.01
C THR A 23 -9.80 -10.10 -19.10
N LEU A 24 -9.15 -9.90 -20.25
CA LEU A 24 -8.28 -8.74 -20.47
C LEU A 24 -9.09 -7.42 -20.51
N ALA A 25 -10.27 -7.45 -21.09
CA ALA A 25 -11.19 -6.28 -21.09
C ALA A 25 -11.67 -5.96 -19.67
N ALA A 26 -12.04 -6.97 -18.87
CA ALA A 26 -12.42 -6.80 -17.47
C ALA A 26 -11.27 -6.24 -16.63
N ALA A 27 -10.02 -6.67 -16.87
CA ALA A 27 -8.84 -6.11 -16.22
C ALA A 27 -8.65 -4.62 -16.55
N GLN A 28 -8.86 -4.21 -17.81
CA GLN A 28 -8.83 -2.79 -18.18
C GLN A 28 -9.89 -1.97 -17.45
N GLU A 29 -11.12 -2.46 -17.39
CA GLU A 29 -12.24 -1.78 -16.73
C GLU A 29 -12.01 -1.68 -15.20
N PHE A 30 -11.64 -2.79 -14.55
CA PHE A 30 -11.34 -2.83 -13.12
C PHE A 30 -10.27 -1.81 -12.74
N CYS A 31 -9.22 -1.71 -13.54
CA CYS A 31 -8.10 -0.80 -13.30
C CYS A 31 -8.45 0.70 -13.45
N GLU A 32 -9.57 1.06 -14.11
CA GLU A 32 -10.04 2.45 -14.08
C GLU A 32 -10.50 2.86 -12.67
N GLY A 33 -11.11 1.94 -11.93
CA GLY A 33 -11.42 2.13 -10.51
C GLY A 33 -10.17 2.21 -9.64
N TYR A 34 -9.20 1.35 -9.90
CA TYR A 34 -7.92 1.33 -9.18
C TYR A 34 -7.12 2.63 -9.38
N LYS A 35 -7.02 3.15 -10.60
CA LYS A 35 -6.37 4.46 -10.84
C LYS A 35 -7.04 5.59 -10.03
N LYS A 36 -8.37 5.58 -9.92
CA LYS A 36 -9.09 6.55 -9.07
C LYS A 36 -8.77 6.37 -7.59
N PHE A 37 -8.61 5.13 -7.13
CA PHE A 37 -8.20 4.85 -5.74
C PHE A 37 -6.82 5.43 -5.46
N LEU A 38 -5.84 5.22 -6.33
CA LEU A 38 -4.49 5.79 -6.22
C LEU A 38 -4.49 7.32 -6.21
N ASP A 39 -5.27 7.95 -7.10
CA ASP A 39 -5.33 9.41 -7.21
C ASP A 39 -6.03 10.08 -6.02
N ASN A 40 -6.91 9.36 -5.32
CA ASN A 40 -7.63 9.87 -4.14
C ASN A 40 -7.08 9.37 -2.81
N GLY A 41 -6.06 8.53 -2.83
CA GLY A 41 -5.50 7.88 -1.64
C GLY A 41 -3.98 7.90 -1.63
N LYS A 42 -3.34 9.07 -1.81
CA LYS A 42 -1.88 9.20 -1.80
C LYS A 42 -1.26 9.05 -0.41
N THR A 43 -2.05 9.28 0.63
CA THR A 43 -1.66 9.04 2.02
C THR A 43 -2.55 7.97 2.64
N GLU A 44 -2.11 7.35 3.74
CA GLU A 44 -2.93 6.37 4.46
C GLU A 44 -4.23 6.98 4.98
N ARG A 45 -4.26 8.28 5.30
CA ARG A 45 -5.48 8.99 5.71
C ARG A 45 -6.47 9.13 4.57
N GLU A 46 -5.98 9.48 3.40
CA GLU A 46 -6.81 9.64 2.20
C GLU A 46 -7.30 8.28 1.69
N ALA A 47 -6.43 7.26 1.65
CA ALA A 47 -6.80 5.89 1.31
C ALA A 47 -7.88 5.35 2.25
N THR A 48 -7.75 5.62 3.58
CA THR A 48 -8.78 5.29 4.57
C THR A 48 -10.10 6.00 4.29
N ALA A 49 -10.07 7.32 4.03
CA ALA A 49 -11.28 8.10 3.78
C ALA A 49 -11.98 7.67 2.48
N TYR A 50 -11.21 7.38 1.44
CA TYR A 50 -11.76 6.91 0.18
C TYR A 50 -12.34 5.49 0.29
N SER A 51 -11.67 4.59 1.02
CA SER A 51 -12.17 3.26 1.34
C SER A 51 -13.47 3.31 2.15
N GLU A 52 -13.53 4.18 3.17
CA GLU A 52 -14.76 4.39 3.96
C GLU A 52 -15.92 4.85 3.08
N LYS A 53 -15.66 5.75 2.12
CA LYS A 53 -16.67 6.17 1.15
C LYS A 53 -17.18 4.99 0.31
N LEU A 54 -16.28 4.16 -0.24
CA LEU A 54 -16.67 2.98 -1.04
C LEU A 54 -17.48 1.99 -0.22
N LEU A 55 -17.12 1.74 1.03
CA LEU A 55 -17.88 0.87 1.95
C LEU A 55 -19.28 1.42 2.23
N LYS A 56 -19.42 2.71 2.50
CA LYS A 56 -20.72 3.37 2.71
C LYS A 56 -21.60 3.28 1.49
N ASP A 57 -21.05 3.53 0.30
CA ASP A 57 -21.74 3.45 -0.99
C ASP A 57 -22.21 2.00 -1.26
N ALA A 58 -21.51 0.99 -0.74
CA ALA A 58 -21.85 -0.44 -0.80
C ALA A 58 -22.78 -0.93 0.35
N GLY A 59 -23.23 -0.03 1.22
CA GLY A 59 -24.20 -0.33 2.28
C GLY A 59 -23.62 -0.84 3.59
N TYR A 60 -22.28 -0.77 3.79
CA TYR A 60 -21.67 -1.06 5.06
C TYR A 60 -22.04 0.00 6.10
N LYS A 61 -22.25 -0.44 7.33
CA LYS A 61 -22.58 0.43 8.48
C LYS A 61 -21.42 0.46 9.48
N PRO A 62 -21.23 1.58 10.21
CA PRO A 62 -20.29 1.59 11.30
C PRO A 62 -20.59 0.47 12.30
N PHE A 63 -19.57 -0.30 12.67
CA PHE A 63 -19.70 -1.36 13.66
C PHE A 63 -19.92 -0.77 15.06
N VAL A 64 -20.94 -1.25 15.77
CA VAL A 64 -21.23 -0.86 17.14
C VAL A 64 -20.94 -2.03 18.07
N PRO A 65 -19.92 -1.95 18.95
CA PRO A 65 -19.61 -3.02 19.89
C PRO A 65 -20.80 -3.39 20.78
N GLY A 66 -21.08 -4.69 20.89
CA GLY A 66 -22.19 -5.23 21.68
C GLY A 66 -23.52 -5.38 20.91
N GLU A 67 -23.62 -4.88 19.68
CA GLU A 67 -24.76 -5.21 18.82
C GLU A 67 -24.62 -6.64 18.29
N LYS A 68 -25.77 -7.33 18.19
CA LYS A 68 -25.85 -8.65 17.59
C LYS A 68 -25.77 -8.52 16.08
N LEU A 69 -24.93 -9.33 15.45
CA LEU A 69 -24.80 -9.42 14.00
C LEU A 69 -25.44 -10.71 13.47
N ASN A 70 -26.05 -10.63 12.29
CA ASN A 70 -26.71 -11.73 11.60
C ASN A 70 -26.02 -11.98 10.25
N PRO A 71 -26.15 -13.17 9.67
CA PRO A 71 -25.66 -13.46 8.33
C PRO A 71 -26.10 -12.40 7.31
N GLY A 72 -25.17 -11.92 6.51
CA GLY A 72 -25.36 -10.87 5.51
C GLY A 72 -25.21 -9.43 6.03
N ASP A 73 -25.06 -9.20 7.34
CA ASP A 73 -24.76 -7.87 7.86
C ASP A 73 -23.37 -7.42 7.39
N LYS A 74 -23.30 -6.15 6.97
CA LYS A 74 -22.07 -5.51 6.46
C LYS A 74 -21.67 -4.39 7.40
N VAL A 75 -20.50 -4.53 8.04
CA VAL A 75 -20.03 -3.57 9.05
C VAL A 75 -18.59 -3.15 8.80
N TYR A 76 -18.24 -1.93 9.27
CA TYR A 76 -16.86 -1.45 9.21
C TYR A 76 -16.50 -0.63 10.45
N THR A 77 -15.21 -0.48 10.69
CA THR A 77 -14.66 0.46 11.67
C THR A 77 -13.39 1.12 11.14
N ILE A 78 -13.11 2.32 11.61
CA ILE A 78 -11.93 3.10 11.25
C ILE A 78 -11.05 3.26 12.47
N ASN A 79 -9.78 2.85 12.37
CA ASN A 79 -8.82 3.07 13.44
C ASN A 79 -8.00 4.36 13.16
N ARG A 80 -8.25 5.40 13.97
CA ARG A 80 -7.49 6.68 14.00
C ARG A 80 -7.36 7.37 12.65
N SER A 81 -8.34 7.19 11.75
CA SER A 81 -8.35 7.71 10.37
C SER A 81 -7.17 7.22 9.50
N LYS A 82 -6.58 6.08 9.82
CA LYS A 82 -5.41 5.52 9.11
C LYS A 82 -5.53 4.04 8.78
N CYS A 83 -6.55 3.36 9.27
CA CYS A 83 -6.80 1.96 8.97
C CYS A 83 -8.29 1.72 8.79
N VAL A 84 -8.63 0.78 7.93
CA VAL A 84 -10.01 0.34 7.67
C VAL A 84 -10.13 -1.13 8.03
N LEU A 85 -11.21 -1.50 8.73
CA LEU A 85 -11.59 -2.87 8.97
C LEU A 85 -13.05 -3.03 8.55
N ALA A 86 -13.31 -3.92 7.62
CA ALA A 86 -14.65 -4.20 7.12
C ALA A 86 -14.95 -5.69 7.26
N ALA A 87 -16.21 -6.04 7.47
CA ALA A 87 -16.63 -7.44 7.54
C ALA A 87 -18.03 -7.62 6.95
N THR A 88 -18.21 -8.74 6.24
CA THR A 88 -19.51 -9.27 5.84
C THR A 88 -19.76 -10.57 6.57
N ILE A 89 -20.84 -10.63 7.35
CA ILE A 89 -21.12 -11.76 8.24
C ILE A 89 -21.58 -12.97 7.44
N GLY A 90 -20.89 -14.11 7.65
CA GLY A 90 -21.19 -15.37 7.00
C GLY A 90 -22.40 -16.11 7.57
N THR A 91 -22.79 -17.17 6.88
CA THR A 91 -23.88 -18.06 7.30
C THR A 91 -23.41 -19.13 8.31
N LYS A 92 -22.13 -19.51 8.30
CA LYS A 92 -21.49 -20.38 9.30
C LYS A 92 -21.18 -19.55 10.56
N ALA A 93 -21.15 -20.22 11.72
CA ALA A 93 -20.72 -19.59 12.95
C ALA A 93 -19.23 -19.22 12.86
N MET A 94 -18.83 -18.11 13.48
CA MET A 94 -17.46 -17.62 13.34
C MET A 94 -16.42 -18.52 14.00
N ASP A 95 -16.80 -19.36 14.97
CA ASP A 95 -15.96 -20.40 15.58
C ASP A 95 -15.66 -21.60 14.63
N GLU A 96 -16.36 -21.71 13.51
CA GLU A 96 -16.01 -22.60 12.42
C GLU A 96 -14.91 -22.04 11.50
N GLY A 97 -14.50 -20.79 11.71
CA GLY A 97 -13.49 -20.06 10.96
C GLY A 97 -14.02 -18.78 10.29
N PHE A 98 -13.09 -17.98 9.78
CA PHE A 98 -13.37 -16.80 8.98
C PHE A 98 -12.28 -16.60 7.92
N HIS A 99 -12.57 -15.86 6.88
CA HIS A 99 -11.63 -15.49 5.83
C HIS A 99 -11.15 -14.07 6.01
N LEU A 100 -9.84 -13.89 6.19
CA LEU A 100 -9.21 -12.60 6.47
C LEU A 100 -8.30 -12.19 5.32
N ASN A 101 -8.55 -11.02 4.73
CA ASN A 101 -7.68 -10.36 3.76
C ASN A 101 -7.04 -9.15 4.42
N ILE A 102 -5.71 -9.06 4.39
CA ILE A 102 -4.98 -7.90 4.95
C ILE A 102 -4.04 -7.35 3.89
N ALA A 103 -4.02 -6.03 3.75
CA ALA A 103 -3.08 -5.27 2.93
C ALA A 103 -2.70 -3.98 3.66
N HIS A 104 -1.58 -3.34 3.31
CA HIS A 104 -1.27 -2.03 3.88
C HIS A 104 -1.59 -0.89 2.92
N ILE A 105 -1.70 0.33 3.45
CA ILE A 105 -2.06 1.53 2.69
C ILE A 105 -1.11 2.70 2.89
N ASP A 106 -0.13 2.58 3.76
CA ASP A 106 1.01 3.50 3.81
C ASP A 106 2.00 3.17 2.68
N SER A 107 2.85 4.11 2.32
CA SER A 107 3.86 3.94 1.25
C SER A 107 5.09 4.79 1.57
N PRO A 108 6.28 4.44 1.05
CA PRO A 108 7.49 5.23 1.27
C PRO A 108 7.33 6.67 0.77
N ARG A 109 7.72 7.64 1.59
CA ARG A 109 7.50 9.06 1.34
C ARG A 109 8.46 9.95 2.12
N LEU A 110 8.21 11.26 2.08
CA LEU A 110 8.87 12.23 2.94
C LEU A 110 7.85 12.90 3.86
N ASP A 111 8.11 12.92 5.16
CA ASP A 111 7.28 13.63 6.14
C ASP A 111 7.92 14.98 6.48
N LEU A 112 7.12 16.02 6.75
CA LEU A 112 7.65 17.27 7.28
C LEU A 112 8.13 17.10 8.71
N ARG A 113 9.29 17.71 9.03
CA ARG A 113 9.79 17.81 10.42
C ARG A 113 8.89 18.73 11.25
N PRO A 114 8.89 18.63 12.59
CA PRO A 114 8.04 19.45 13.47
C PRO A 114 8.25 20.97 13.33
N VAL A 115 9.42 21.44 12.88
CA VAL A 115 9.72 22.82 12.55
C VAL A 115 10.31 22.86 11.15
N PRO A 116 9.45 22.79 10.10
CA PRO A 116 9.93 22.53 8.75
C PRO A 116 10.40 23.78 8.01
N VAL A 117 9.75 24.93 8.21
CA VAL A 117 9.94 26.12 7.38
C VAL A 117 11.26 26.83 7.68
N PHE A 118 12.10 27.00 6.67
CA PHE A 118 13.30 27.83 6.78
C PHE A 118 13.60 28.58 5.50
N GLU A 119 14.35 29.65 5.63
CA GLU A 119 14.86 30.44 4.52
C GLU A 119 16.39 30.38 4.48
N LYS A 120 16.93 30.30 3.26
CA LYS A 120 18.37 30.42 3.02
C LYS A 120 18.62 31.12 1.68
N ASN A 121 19.42 32.18 1.70
CA ASN A 121 19.81 32.94 0.49
C ASN A 121 18.60 33.36 -0.38
N GLY A 122 17.49 33.81 0.23
CA GLY A 122 16.30 34.27 -0.47
C GLY A 122 15.41 33.17 -1.04
N LEU A 123 15.64 31.93 -0.66
CA LEU A 123 14.81 30.77 -1.01
C LEU A 123 14.18 30.18 0.24
N GLY A 124 12.89 29.87 0.16
CA GLY A 124 12.12 29.19 1.22
C GLY A 124 12.03 27.70 0.99
N TYR A 125 12.23 26.95 2.05
CA TYR A 125 12.27 25.48 2.03
C TYR A 125 11.47 24.86 3.16
N LEU A 126 11.09 23.56 2.98
CA LEU A 126 10.62 22.67 4.04
C LEU A 126 11.65 21.57 4.31
N ARG A 127 11.99 21.37 5.59
CA ARG A 127 12.79 20.23 6.05
C ARG A 127 11.92 18.99 6.11
N THR A 128 12.46 17.87 5.62
CA THR A 128 11.78 16.58 5.62
C THR A 128 12.53 15.54 6.44
N HIS A 129 11.84 14.45 6.72
CA HIS A 129 12.36 13.17 7.16
C HIS A 129 11.77 12.08 6.28
N TYR A 130 12.58 11.21 5.70
CA TYR A 130 12.04 10.11 4.90
C TYR A 130 11.36 9.07 5.78
N TYR A 131 10.33 8.43 5.23
CA TYR A 131 9.52 7.38 5.82
C TYR A 131 9.65 6.12 4.95
N GLY A 132 9.91 4.95 5.58
CA GLY A 132 10.11 3.68 4.86
C GLY A 132 11.42 3.59 4.08
N GLY A 133 11.49 2.64 3.20
CA GLY A 133 12.68 2.30 2.43
C GLY A 133 12.84 3.12 1.15
N VAL A 134 13.29 4.37 1.22
CA VAL A 134 13.46 5.22 0.03
C VAL A 134 14.87 5.17 -0.56
N ARG A 135 14.96 5.15 -1.89
CA ARG A 135 16.21 5.48 -2.61
C ARG A 135 16.27 6.99 -2.85
N LYS A 136 16.96 7.71 -1.98
CA LYS A 136 16.95 9.18 -1.91
C LYS A 136 17.23 9.90 -3.24
N TYR A 137 18.08 9.33 -4.11
CA TYR A 137 18.42 9.91 -5.40
C TYR A 137 17.25 9.98 -6.40
N GLN A 138 16.16 9.24 -6.16
CA GLN A 138 14.98 9.25 -7.03
C GLN A 138 14.03 10.42 -6.76
N TRP A 139 14.17 11.09 -5.62
CA TRP A 139 13.26 12.15 -5.16
C TRP A 139 13.58 13.56 -5.65
N PRO A 140 14.86 13.97 -5.89
CA PRO A 140 15.16 15.25 -6.51
C PRO A 140 14.61 15.38 -7.92
N THR A 141 14.29 16.63 -8.31
CA THR A 141 13.88 17.05 -9.66
C THR A 141 12.54 16.51 -10.16
N ILE A 142 11.73 15.93 -9.31
CA ILE A 142 10.36 15.55 -9.64
C ILE A 142 9.35 16.52 -9.04
N PRO A 143 8.15 16.70 -9.66
CA PRO A 143 7.05 17.45 -9.06
C PRO A 143 6.55 16.76 -7.80
N LEU A 144 6.38 17.54 -6.72
CA LEU A 144 5.92 17.06 -5.41
C LEU A 144 4.68 17.85 -4.97
N ALA A 145 3.82 17.18 -4.22
CA ALA A 145 2.62 17.70 -3.58
C ALA A 145 2.72 17.61 -2.05
N LEU A 146 1.92 18.40 -1.35
CA LEU A 146 1.80 18.37 0.12
C LEU A 146 0.40 17.88 0.49
N HIS A 147 0.33 16.82 1.28
CA HIS A 147 -0.91 16.22 1.77
C HIS A 147 -0.86 16.06 3.29
N GLY A 148 -1.99 16.12 3.96
CA GLY A 148 -2.05 15.80 5.37
C GLY A 148 -3.00 16.64 6.19
N VAL A 149 -2.74 16.71 7.50
CA VAL A 149 -3.60 17.41 8.46
C VAL A 149 -2.77 18.24 9.43
N VAL A 150 -3.33 19.38 9.83
CA VAL A 150 -2.80 20.24 10.88
C VAL A 150 -3.86 20.48 11.93
N TYR A 151 -3.54 20.26 13.20
CA TYR A 151 -4.40 20.66 14.32
C TYR A 151 -3.97 22.02 14.86
N ARG A 152 -4.88 23.00 14.85
CA ARG A 152 -4.64 24.33 15.41
C ARG A 152 -4.67 24.29 16.94
N ALA A 153 -4.28 25.40 17.56
CA ALA A 153 -4.26 25.54 19.01
C ALA A 153 -5.64 25.37 19.67
N ASP A 154 -6.71 25.69 18.95
CA ASP A 154 -8.10 25.54 19.39
C ASP A 154 -8.66 24.12 19.23
N GLY A 155 -7.84 23.17 18.73
CA GLY A 155 -8.23 21.79 18.44
C GLY A 155 -8.91 21.59 17.10
N SER A 156 -9.15 22.63 16.32
CA SER A 156 -9.72 22.48 14.97
C SER A 156 -8.73 21.82 14.00
N LYS A 157 -9.24 20.91 13.15
CA LYS A 157 -8.47 20.21 12.10
C LYS A 157 -8.54 21.00 10.80
N VAL A 158 -7.41 21.11 10.15
CA VAL A 158 -7.27 21.62 8.76
C VAL A 158 -6.66 20.55 7.90
N GLU A 159 -7.26 20.28 6.75
CA GLU A 159 -6.71 19.39 5.74
C GLU A 159 -5.87 20.18 4.75
N ILE A 160 -4.71 19.65 4.40
CA ILE A 160 -3.77 20.20 3.42
C ILE A 160 -3.73 19.24 2.24
N CYS A 161 -3.98 19.77 1.04
CA CYS A 161 -3.79 19.08 -0.22
C CYS A 161 -3.43 20.15 -1.25
N ILE A 162 -2.15 20.24 -1.60
CA ILE A 162 -1.61 21.25 -2.53
C ILE A 162 -0.70 20.54 -3.53
N GLY A 163 -0.99 20.70 -4.82
CA GLY A 163 -0.20 20.13 -5.91
C GLY A 163 -0.95 19.10 -6.77
N GLU A 164 -2.24 18.90 -6.51
CA GLU A 164 -3.06 17.89 -7.21
C GLU A 164 -3.95 18.46 -8.32
N LYS A 165 -4.34 19.73 -8.21
CA LYS A 165 -5.17 20.38 -9.22
C LYS A 165 -4.29 21.00 -10.31
N ASP A 166 -4.82 21.18 -11.50
CA ASP A 166 -4.08 21.74 -12.64
C ASP A 166 -3.60 23.17 -12.39
N ASP A 167 -4.26 23.92 -11.51
CA ASP A 167 -3.93 25.29 -11.11
C ASP A 167 -3.16 25.39 -9.78
N ASP A 168 -2.93 24.27 -9.10
CA ASP A 168 -2.11 24.24 -7.88
C ASP A 168 -0.62 24.43 -8.22
N PRO A 169 0.14 25.11 -7.34
CA PRO A 169 1.60 25.05 -7.42
C PRO A 169 2.10 23.66 -7.05
N VAL A 170 3.16 23.21 -7.69
CA VAL A 170 3.92 22.03 -7.28
C VAL A 170 5.23 22.42 -6.64
N PHE A 171 5.83 21.51 -5.90
CA PHE A 171 7.10 21.68 -5.20
C PHE A 171 8.17 20.77 -5.78
N CYS A 172 9.43 20.99 -5.44
CA CYS A 172 10.50 20.08 -5.85
C CYS A 172 11.69 20.12 -4.89
N ILE A 173 12.48 19.09 -4.93
CA ILE A 173 13.84 19.05 -4.35
C ILE A 173 14.81 19.31 -5.48
N THR A 174 15.71 20.29 -5.32
CA THR A 174 16.69 20.63 -6.35
C THR A 174 17.91 19.72 -6.29
N ASP A 175 18.60 19.55 -7.41
CA ASP A 175 19.87 18.83 -7.50
C ASP A 175 20.93 19.65 -8.24
N LEU A 176 22.17 19.21 -8.18
CA LEU A 176 23.30 19.84 -8.86
C LEU A 176 23.25 19.57 -10.38
N LEU A 177 23.66 20.57 -11.16
CA LEU A 177 23.94 20.37 -12.58
C LEU A 177 25.23 19.51 -12.76
N PRO A 178 25.37 18.79 -13.88
CA PRO A 178 26.50 17.87 -14.10
C PRO A 178 27.88 18.53 -13.90
N HIS A 179 28.03 19.80 -14.30
CA HIS A 179 29.32 20.52 -14.21
C HIS A 179 29.77 20.83 -12.77
N LEU A 180 28.86 20.81 -11.79
CA LEU A 180 29.16 21.00 -10.37
C LEU A 180 29.05 19.70 -9.55
N GLY A 181 28.59 18.61 -10.16
CA GLY A 181 28.30 17.35 -9.50
C GLY A 181 29.50 16.41 -9.27
N ALA A 182 30.74 16.75 -9.69
CA ALA A 182 31.86 15.84 -9.67
C ALA A 182 32.14 15.19 -8.28
N LYS A 183 32.05 15.96 -7.19
CA LYS A 183 32.23 15.45 -5.83
C LYS A 183 31.07 14.56 -5.36
N GLN A 184 29.83 14.86 -5.81
CA GLN A 184 28.64 14.07 -5.53
C GLN A 184 28.71 12.72 -6.26
N ASN A 185 29.08 12.74 -7.55
CA ASN A 185 29.20 11.55 -8.39
C ASN A 185 30.31 10.58 -7.93
N ALA A 186 31.30 11.06 -7.17
CA ALA A 186 32.39 10.23 -6.63
C ALA A 186 31.97 9.48 -5.34
N LYS A 187 30.80 9.75 -4.79
CA LYS A 187 30.27 9.06 -3.61
C LYS A 187 29.51 7.78 -3.99
N PRO A 188 29.39 6.80 -3.07
CA PRO A 188 28.41 5.74 -3.24
C PRO A 188 27.00 6.31 -3.50
N LEU A 189 26.21 5.65 -4.32
CA LEU A 189 24.88 6.13 -4.69
C LEU A 189 23.97 6.43 -3.48
N SER A 190 24.12 5.65 -2.40
CA SER A 190 23.39 5.87 -1.12
C SER A 190 23.80 7.15 -0.37
N GLU A 191 24.96 7.75 -0.72
CA GLU A 191 25.52 8.93 -0.08
C GLU A 191 25.55 10.15 -1.01
N GLY A 192 25.26 9.95 -2.30
CA GLY A 192 25.20 11.02 -3.31
C GLY A 192 24.18 12.09 -2.96
N ILE A 193 23.01 11.65 -2.48
CA ILE A 193 21.95 12.48 -1.85
C ILE A 193 21.79 11.99 -0.42
N THR A 194 21.96 12.88 0.54
CA THR A 194 21.76 12.59 1.98
C THR A 194 20.32 12.93 2.41
N ALA A 195 19.90 12.47 3.58
CA ALA A 195 18.60 12.84 4.15
C ALA A 195 18.45 14.35 4.35
N GLU A 196 19.55 15.02 4.73
CA GLU A 196 19.56 16.48 4.95
C GLU A 196 19.54 17.28 3.64
N ASP A 197 19.75 16.65 2.48
CA ASP A 197 19.62 17.28 1.16
C ASP A 197 18.18 17.25 0.64
N LEU A 198 17.30 16.44 1.24
CA LEU A 198 15.89 16.31 0.85
C LEU A 198 15.04 17.49 1.36
N ASN A 199 15.46 18.71 1.05
CA ASN A 199 14.73 19.93 1.38
C ASN A 199 13.83 20.35 0.21
N VAL A 200 12.55 20.51 0.47
CA VAL A 200 11.55 20.87 -0.55
C VAL A 200 11.55 22.37 -0.76
N LEU A 201 11.85 22.84 -1.96
CA LEU A 201 11.77 24.24 -2.36
C LEU A 201 10.30 24.63 -2.51
N ILE A 202 9.89 25.72 -1.79
CA ILE A 202 8.49 26.15 -1.74
C ILE A 202 8.26 27.61 -2.11
N ALA A 203 9.27 28.48 -2.04
CA ALA A 203 9.08 29.91 -2.31
C ALA A 203 10.40 30.63 -2.59
N SER A 204 10.27 31.82 -3.24
CA SER A 204 11.40 32.73 -3.49
C SER A 204 11.00 34.21 -3.36
N GLN A 205 9.73 34.53 -3.14
CA GLN A 205 9.25 35.89 -3.07
C GLN A 205 9.29 36.41 -1.62
N PRO A 206 10.04 37.48 -1.33
CA PRO A 206 10.08 38.08 0.00
C PRO A 206 8.88 39.02 0.23
N ILE A 207 8.55 39.30 1.51
CA ILE A 207 7.67 40.41 1.89
C ILE A 207 8.29 41.76 1.52
N ALA A 208 7.47 42.82 1.40
CA ALA A 208 7.89 44.15 0.98
C ALA A 208 8.81 44.87 1.98
N ASP A 209 8.67 44.61 3.28
CA ASP A 209 9.50 45.21 4.34
C ASP A 209 10.97 44.77 4.18
N LYS A 210 11.84 45.75 3.85
CA LYS A 210 13.27 45.51 3.60
C LYS A 210 14.09 45.37 4.87
N ASP A 211 13.59 45.78 6.01
CA ASP A 211 14.27 45.74 7.29
C ASP A 211 13.99 44.45 8.06
N ALA A 212 13.01 43.68 7.62
CA ALA A 212 12.69 42.39 8.22
C ALA A 212 13.71 41.27 7.86
N GLU A 213 14.06 40.45 8.81
CA GLU A 213 14.82 39.18 8.59
C GLU A 213 13.90 38.07 8.08
N GLN A 214 14.45 37.08 7.37
CA GLN A 214 13.72 35.90 6.89
C GLN A 214 12.45 36.26 6.07
N ARG A 215 12.58 37.21 5.16
CA ARG A 215 11.46 37.80 4.43
C ARG A 215 10.65 36.82 3.57
N VAL A 216 11.31 35.80 3.01
CA VAL A 216 10.63 34.74 2.23
C VAL A 216 9.89 33.81 3.16
N LYS A 217 10.50 33.42 4.28
CA LYS A 217 9.83 32.61 5.31
C LYS A 217 8.59 33.32 5.86
N LEU A 218 8.69 34.61 6.15
CA LEU A 218 7.55 35.42 6.62
C LEU A 218 6.44 35.47 5.57
N ASN A 219 6.76 35.58 4.30
CA ASN A 219 5.78 35.53 3.22
C ASN A 219 5.05 34.18 3.18
N VAL A 220 5.80 33.08 3.24
CA VAL A 220 5.22 31.72 3.28
C VAL A 220 4.28 31.54 4.48
N LEU A 221 4.71 31.95 5.66
CA LEU A 221 3.88 31.87 6.87
C LEU A 221 2.62 32.74 6.75
N GLY A 222 2.73 33.95 6.13
CA GLY A 222 1.59 34.80 5.82
C GLY A 222 0.58 34.11 4.89
N MET A 223 1.04 33.53 3.80
CA MET A 223 0.19 32.78 2.85
C MET A 223 -0.52 31.60 3.52
N LEU A 224 0.19 30.82 4.35
CA LEU A 224 -0.38 29.70 5.09
C LEU A 224 -1.41 30.17 6.13
N TYR A 225 -1.15 31.29 6.77
CA TYR A 225 -2.09 31.87 7.72
C TYR A 225 -3.36 32.39 7.03
N GLU A 226 -3.22 33.08 5.89
CA GLU A 226 -4.36 33.59 5.10
C GLU A 226 -5.22 32.46 4.53
N ALA A 227 -4.59 31.40 4.00
CA ALA A 227 -5.30 30.29 3.37
C ALA A 227 -5.92 29.32 4.39
N TYR A 228 -5.20 29.04 5.47
CA TYR A 228 -5.51 27.91 6.38
C TYR A 228 -5.60 28.31 7.85
N GLY A 229 -5.24 29.53 8.23
CA GLY A 229 -5.17 29.97 9.64
C GLY A 229 -4.06 29.26 10.43
N ILE A 230 -3.01 28.78 9.75
CA ILE A 230 -1.89 28.02 10.32
C ILE A 230 -0.75 28.94 10.67
N THR A 231 -0.22 28.80 11.89
CA THR A 231 1.01 29.44 12.35
C THR A 231 2.20 28.46 12.29
N GLU A 232 3.44 28.95 12.38
CA GLU A 232 4.61 28.06 12.42
C GLU A 232 4.53 27.03 13.58
N ARG A 233 3.97 27.44 14.72
CA ARG A 233 3.80 26.55 15.88
C ARG A 233 2.85 25.39 15.60
N ASP A 234 1.89 25.54 14.70
CA ASP A 234 0.90 24.50 14.41
C ASP A 234 1.51 23.31 13.67
N PHE A 235 2.66 23.49 12.98
CA PHE A 235 3.40 22.37 12.40
C PHE A 235 3.85 21.33 13.44
N THR A 236 4.04 21.71 14.71
CA THR A 236 4.34 20.74 15.78
C THR A 236 3.19 19.77 16.07
N ARG A 237 2.02 20.03 15.52
CA ARG A 237 0.77 19.26 15.64
C ARG A 237 0.24 18.83 14.27
N ALA A 238 1.13 18.75 13.28
CA ALA A 238 0.81 18.39 11.91
C ALA A 238 1.33 16.99 11.58
N GLU A 239 0.63 16.33 10.68
CA GLU A 239 1.11 15.21 9.90
C GLU A 239 0.97 15.65 8.43
N ILE A 240 2.06 16.09 7.82
CA ILE A 240 2.11 16.52 6.42
C ILE A 240 3.15 15.70 5.70
N GLU A 241 2.71 15.07 4.64
CA GLU A 241 3.46 14.20 3.77
C GLU A 241 3.77 14.91 2.46
N VAL A 242 4.97 14.69 1.96
CA VAL A 242 5.41 15.14 0.63
C VAL A 242 5.43 13.93 -0.27
N VAL A 243 4.57 13.94 -1.28
CA VAL A 243 4.35 12.83 -2.20
C VAL A 243 4.50 13.31 -3.65
N PRO A 244 4.73 12.41 -4.62
CA PRO A 244 4.78 12.79 -6.03
C PRO A 244 3.47 13.41 -6.52
N ALA A 245 3.55 14.58 -7.17
CA ALA A 245 2.43 15.28 -7.79
C ALA A 245 2.09 14.70 -9.17
N VAL A 246 2.01 13.38 -9.26
CA VAL A 246 1.75 12.64 -10.51
C VAL A 246 0.50 11.79 -10.31
N LYS A 247 -0.41 11.83 -11.28
CA LYS A 247 -1.58 10.96 -11.30
C LYS A 247 -1.25 9.59 -11.88
N ALA A 248 -2.02 8.60 -11.50
CA ALA A 248 -1.94 7.25 -12.07
C ALA A 248 -2.22 7.29 -13.59
N ARG A 249 -1.36 6.64 -14.37
CA ARG A 249 -1.43 6.64 -15.83
C ARG A 249 -1.17 5.27 -16.42
N ASP A 250 -1.76 5.03 -17.58
CA ASP A 250 -1.41 3.88 -18.39
C ASP A 250 0.04 4.00 -18.88
N ILE A 251 0.77 2.89 -18.81
CA ILE A 251 2.16 2.74 -19.29
C ILE A 251 2.19 1.78 -20.47
N GLY A 252 3.11 2.07 -21.40
CA GLY A 252 3.30 1.30 -22.63
C GLY A 252 2.38 1.75 -23.78
N LEU A 253 2.76 1.41 -24.99
CA LEU A 253 1.99 1.73 -26.22
C LEU A 253 0.66 0.98 -26.24
N ASP A 254 0.61 -0.20 -25.63
CA ASP A 254 -0.53 -1.08 -25.50
C ASP A 254 -1.42 -0.74 -24.29
N ARG A 255 -0.97 0.16 -23.41
CA ARG A 255 -1.65 0.55 -22.17
C ARG A 255 -1.95 -0.62 -21.22
N ALA A 256 -1.14 -1.66 -21.25
CA ALA A 256 -1.34 -2.86 -20.45
C ALA A 256 -0.84 -2.72 -18.99
N MET A 257 -0.12 -1.64 -18.69
CA MET A 257 0.43 -1.37 -17.36
C MET A 257 -0.09 -0.06 -16.79
N ILE A 258 0.08 0.13 -15.47
CA ILE A 258 -0.20 1.38 -14.76
C ILE A 258 1.09 1.84 -14.09
N GLY A 259 1.42 3.12 -14.27
CA GLY A 259 2.45 3.81 -13.51
C GLY A 259 1.83 4.79 -12.54
N ALA A 260 2.24 4.73 -11.28
CA ALA A 260 1.75 5.60 -10.22
C ALA A 260 2.71 5.61 -9.01
N TYR A 261 2.43 6.48 -8.06
CA TYR A 261 3.01 6.45 -6.72
C TYR A 261 2.14 5.57 -5.80
N GLY A 262 2.79 4.72 -5.01
CA GLY A 262 2.15 3.96 -3.94
C GLY A 262 1.37 2.74 -4.43
N HIS A 263 1.85 2.06 -5.48
CA HIS A 263 1.38 0.72 -5.79
C HIS A 263 1.64 -0.21 -4.59
N ASP A 264 2.76 -0.03 -3.94
CA ASP A 264 3.12 -0.67 -2.70
C ASP A 264 2.39 0.00 -1.50
N ASP A 265 1.38 -0.62 -0.85
CA ASP A 265 0.71 -1.88 -1.24
C ASP A 265 -0.77 -1.65 -1.63
N ARG A 266 -1.09 -0.44 -2.12
CA ARG A 266 -2.45 -0.10 -2.57
C ARG A 266 -2.92 -0.95 -3.74
N VAL A 267 -1.98 -1.60 -4.45
CA VAL A 267 -2.29 -2.51 -5.56
C VAL A 267 -2.99 -3.79 -5.09
N ASP A 268 -2.74 -4.22 -3.88
CA ASP A 268 -3.42 -5.35 -3.24
C ASP A 268 -4.57 -4.87 -2.34
N ALA A 269 -4.42 -3.70 -1.68
CA ALA A 269 -5.45 -3.11 -0.83
C ALA A 269 -6.76 -2.82 -1.58
N TYR A 270 -6.70 -2.26 -2.79
CA TYR A 270 -7.91 -1.98 -3.58
C TYR A 270 -8.60 -3.27 -4.06
N PRO A 271 -7.94 -4.26 -4.64
CA PRO A 271 -8.54 -5.56 -4.96
C PRO A 271 -9.17 -6.26 -3.76
N ALA A 272 -8.49 -6.30 -2.61
CA ALA A 272 -9.03 -6.89 -1.38
C ALA A 272 -10.31 -6.19 -0.91
N LEU A 273 -10.32 -4.85 -0.91
CA LEU A 273 -11.49 -4.05 -0.57
C LEU A 273 -12.65 -4.29 -1.54
N MET A 274 -12.37 -4.36 -2.85
CA MET A 274 -13.40 -4.57 -3.86
C MET A 274 -13.98 -5.99 -3.81
N ALA A 275 -13.18 -6.99 -3.45
CA ALA A 275 -13.65 -8.35 -3.20
C ALA A 275 -14.59 -8.39 -1.99
N GLU A 276 -14.22 -7.75 -0.87
CA GLU A 276 -15.06 -7.63 0.33
C GLU A 276 -16.39 -6.93 0.02
N ILE A 277 -16.34 -5.83 -0.74
CA ILE A 277 -17.57 -5.10 -1.16
C ILE A 277 -18.47 -5.96 -2.05
N GLY A 278 -17.86 -6.76 -2.92
CA GLY A 278 -18.57 -7.58 -3.92
C GLY A 278 -19.22 -8.83 -3.34
N VAL A 279 -18.74 -9.32 -2.20
CA VAL A 279 -19.24 -10.58 -1.63
C VAL A 279 -20.71 -10.49 -1.20
N GLN A 280 -21.47 -11.56 -1.46
CA GLN A 280 -22.88 -11.67 -1.11
C GLN A 280 -23.14 -12.97 -0.36
N ASN A 281 -23.68 -12.87 0.85
CA ASN A 281 -24.05 -14.01 1.68
C ASN A 281 -22.95 -15.11 1.76
N PRO A 282 -21.73 -14.78 2.18
CA PRO A 282 -20.62 -15.74 2.22
C PRO A 282 -20.91 -16.86 3.20
N ALA A 283 -20.28 -18.01 2.98
CA ALA A 283 -20.35 -19.12 3.94
C ALA A 283 -19.63 -18.77 5.25
N TYR A 284 -18.39 -18.36 5.15
CA TYR A 284 -17.59 -17.86 6.27
C TYR A 284 -17.72 -16.32 6.38
N THR A 285 -17.64 -15.78 7.58
CA THR A 285 -17.47 -14.32 7.74
C THR A 285 -16.22 -13.88 7.03
N THR A 286 -16.33 -12.91 6.13
CA THR A 286 -15.18 -12.29 5.46
C THR A 286 -14.77 -11.02 6.19
N VAL A 287 -13.47 -10.78 6.25
CA VAL A 287 -12.91 -9.60 6.89
C VAL A 287 -11.83 -9.02 6.00
N CYS A 288 -11.91 -7.73 5.69
CA CYS A 288 -10.87 -6.98 4.99
C CYS A 288 -10.26 -5.95 5.95
N VAL A 289 -8.94 -5.96 6.06
CA VAL A 289 -8.16 -5.04 6.90
C VAL A 289 -7.17 -4.28 6.03
N LEU A 290 -7.30 -2.96 5.98
CA LEU A 290 -6.33 -2.07 5.38
C LEU A 290 -5.57 -1.37 6.51
N THR A 291 -4.30 -1.74 6.70
CA THR A 291 -3.46 -1.33 7.84
C THR A 291 -2.48 -0.22 7.45
N ASP A 292 -1.92 0.45 8.45
CA ASP A 292 -0.90 1.49 8.34
C ASP A 292 0.45 0.96 8.88
N LYS A 293 1.54 1.64 8.56
CA LYS A 293 2.88 1.46 9.13
C LYS A 293 3.61 0.15 8.79
N GLU A 294 3.20 -0.55 7.74
CA GLU A 294 3.98 -1.70 7.27
C GLU A 294 5.41 -1.28 6.96
N GLU A 295 5.58 -0.20 6.22
CA GLU A 295 6.84 0.36 5.73
C GLU A 295 7.84 0.77 6.82
N THR A 296 7.38 0.83 8.06
CA THR A 296 8.20 1.15 9.24
C THR A 296 8.20 0.05 10.30
N GLY A 297 7.79 -1.17 9.91
CA GLY A 297 7.84 -2.37 10.75
C GLY A 297 6.56 -2.67 11.53
N SER A 298 5.41 -2.12 11.12
CA SER A 298 4.08 -2.36 11.69
C SER A 298 3.90 -1.99 13.16
N ASP A 299 4.80 -1.21 13.73
CA ASP A 299 4.75 -0.78 15.13
C ASP A 299 3.84 0.45 15.33
N GLY A 300 3.31 0.61 16.54
CA GLY A 300 2.45 1.72 16.92
C GLY A 300 0.97 1.39 16.80
N VAL A 301 0.12 2.36 17.21
CA VAL A 301 -1.32 2.15 17.41
C VAL A 301 -2.16 1.96 16.15
N THR A 302 -1.57 2.18 14.98
CA THR A 302 -2.17 1.97 13.66
C THR A 302 -1.48 0.87 12.86
N GLY A 303 -0.29 0.42 13.29
CA GLY A 303 0.38 -0.74 12.72
C GLY A 303 -0.24 -2.07 13.17
N LEU A 304 -0.10 -3.10 12.38
CA LEU A 304 -0.73 -4.41 12.64
C LEU A 304 -0.15 -5.14 13.86
N ASN A 305 1.04 -4.75 14.33
CA ASN A 305 1.60 -5.26 15.60
C ASN A 305 0.79 -4.80 16.83
N SER A 306 -0.13 -3.85 16.68
CA SER A 306 -1.07 -3.50 17.74
C SER A 306 -2.30 -4.41 17.75
N MET A 307 -3.06 -4.38 18.84
CA MET A 307 -4.18 -5.29 19.06
C MET A 307 -5.50 -4.84 18.40
N TYR A 308 -5.54 -3.74 17.64
CA TYR A 308 -6.82 -3.20 17.17
C TYR A 308 -7.56 -4.14 16.21
N THR A 309 -6.84 -4.83 15.31
CA THR A 309 -7.42 -5.83 14.40
C THR A 309 -7.99 -7.01 15.20
N PHE A 310 -7.21 -7.53 16.13
CA PHE A 310 -7.61 -8.71 16.92
C PHE A 310 -8.74 -8.38 17.90
N HIS A 311 -8.80 -7.14 18.44
CA HIS A 311 -9.95 -6.67 19.20
C HIS A 311 -11.21 -6.56 18.33
N PHE A 312 -11.11 -6.15 17.07
CA PHE A 312 -12.24 -6.14 16.16
C PHE A 312 -12.74 -7.56 15.89
N LEU A 313 -11.85 -8.51 15.58
CA LEU A 313 -12.20 -9.92 15.39
C LEU A 313 -12.86 -10.54 16.62
N GLN A 314 -12.32 -10.25 17.82
CA GLN A 314 -12.90 -10.70 19.09
C GLN A 314 -14.31 -10.13 19.28
N GLN A 315 -14.55 -8.88 18.93
CA GLN A 315 -15.86 -8.25 19.03
C GLN A 315 -16.85 -8.81 18.01
N LEU A 316 -16.41 -9.17 16.78
CA LEU A 316 -17.23 -9.86 15.80
C LEU A 316 -17.65 -11.25 16.31
N CYS A 317 -16.73 -12.01 16.90
CA CYS A 317 -17.05 -13.30 17.53
C CYS A 317 -18.10 -13.11 18.65
N ALA A 318 -17.89 -12.14 19.54
CA ALA A 318 -18.84 -11.85 20.63
C ALA A 318 -20.23 -11.45 20.10
N ALA A 319 -20.31 -10.68 19.01
CA ALA A 319 -21.56 -10.26 18.38
C ALA A 319 -22.36 -11.43 17.78
N GLN A 320 -21.69 -12.55 17.48
CA GLN A 320 -22.30 -13.78 16.95
C GLN A 320 -22.40 -14.89 18.03
N GLY A 321 -21.86 -14.68 19.23
CA GLY A 321 -21.82 -15.67 20.31
C GLY A 321 -20.81 -16.80 20.06
N ALA A 322 -19.78 -16.57 19.24
CA ALA A 322 -18.73 -17.50 18.87
C ALA A 322 -17.52 -17.40 19.82
N ASP A 323 -16.76 -18.49 19.94
CA ASP A 323 -15.49 -18.52 20.67
C ASP A 323 -14.35 -17.97 19.80
N TYR A 324 -13.71 -16.91 20.26
CA TYR A 324 -12.63 -16.24 19.52
C TYR A 324 -11.39 -17.14 19.29
N ILE A 325 -11.04 -17.98 20.26
CA ILE A 325 -9.86 -18.85 20.14
C ILE A 325 -10.11 -19.94 19.08
N LEU A 326 -11.31 -20.53 19.10
CA LEU A 326 -11.71 -21.50 18.08
C LEU A 326 -11.80 -20.85 16.71
N ALA A 327 -12.34 -19.64 16.62
CA ALA A 327 -12.41 -18.86 15.38
C ALA A 327 -11.03 -18.62 14.76
N CYS A 328 -10.06 -18.16 15.53
CA CYS A 328 -8.69 -17.93 15.03
C CYS A 328 -8.05 -19.23 14.53
N LYS A 329 -8.18 -20.31 15.30
CA LYS A 329 -7.60 -21.63 14.95
C LYS A 329 -8.17 -22.21 13.65
N ALA A 330 -9.42 -21.90 13.32
CA ALA A 330 -10.09 -22.39 12.11
C ALA A 330 -10.03 -21.39 10.94
N ALA A 331 -9.53 -20.18 11.17
CA ALA A 331 -9.47 -19.12 10.19
C ALA A 331 -8.30 -19.28 9.20
N LYS A 332 -8.49 -18.68 8.03
CA LYS A 332 -7.44 -18.54 7.03
C LYS A 332 -7.23 -17.06 6.69
N CYS A 333 -5.99 -16.68 6.41
CA CYS A 333 -5.63 -15.30 6.05
C CYS A 333 -4.80 -15.26 4.77
N LEU A 334 -5.19 -14.38 3.85
CA LEU A 334 -4.34 -13.89 2.78
C LEU A 334 -3.73 -12.56 3.25
N SER A 335 -2.43 -12.60 3.52
CA SER A 335 -1.61 -11.43 3.80
C SER A 335 -1.11 -10.88 2.47
N ALA A 336 -1.62 -9.75 2.07
CA ALA A 336 -1.22 -9.14 0.82
C ALA A 336 -0.06 -8.17 1.04
N ASP A 337 0.92 -8.29 0.18
CA ASP A 337 2.04 -7.38 0.06
C ASP A 337 2.71 -7.60 -1.29
N VAL A 338 3.11 -6.51 -1.93
CA VAL A 338 3.70 -6.55 -3.28
C VAL A 338 4.97 -7.40 -3.35
N THR A 339 5.31 -7.77 -4.57
CA THR A 339 6.56 -8.47 -4.85
C THR A 339 7.39 -7.74 -5.90
N ALA A 340 8.72 -7.90 -5.83
CA ALA A 340 9.62 -7.35 -6.84
C ALA A 340 9.49 -8.14 -8.16
N ALA A 341 8.92 -7.51 -9.20
CA ALA A 341 8.91 -8.09 -10.53
C ALA A 341 10.33 -8.20 -11.10
N PHE A 342 10.64 -9.32 -11.73
CA PHE A 342 11.91 -9.53 -12.43
C PHE A 342 12.11 -8.44 -13.49
N ASP A 343 13.13 -7.62 -13.31
CA ASP A 343 13.50 -6.59 -14.28
C ASP A 343 14.72 -7.05 -15.09
N PRO A 344 14.55 -7.31 -16.41
CA PRO A 344 15.67 -7.75 -17.27
C PRO A 344 16.84 -6.77 -17.31
N THR A 345 16.59 -5.48 -17.01
CA THR A 345 17.65 -4.44 -16.93
C THR A 345 18.59 -4.69 -15.75
N PHE A 346 18.06 -5.30 -14.68
CA PHE A 346 18.78 -5.57 -13.43
C PHE A 346 18.78 -7.06 -13.07
N ALA A 347 18.84 -7.92 -14.09
CA ALA A 347 18.72 -9.37 -13.93
C ALA A 347 19.63 -9.99 -12.85
N ASP A 348 20.80 -9.40 -12.60
CA ASP A 348 21.75 -9.88 -11.59
C ASP A 348 21.23 -9.80 -10.14
N ALA A 349 20.16 -9.03 -9.89
CA ALA A 349 19.54 -8.93 -8.57
C ALA A 349 18.57 -10.09 -8.27
N PHE A 350 18.14 -10.83 -9.30
CA PHE A 350 17.07 -11.82 -9.22
C PHE A 350 17.59 -13.26 -9.38
N GLU A 351 16.80 -14.20 -8.89
CA GLU A 351 16.90 -15.62 -9.17
C GLU A 351 15.79 -15.98 -10.18
N PRO A 352 16.12 -16.38 -11.43
CA PRO A 352 15.12 -16.47 -12.50
C PRO A 352 14.05 -17.56 -12.31
N ASP A 353 14.41 -18.70 -11.71
CA ASP A 353 13.51 -19.86 -11.61
C ASP A 353 12.44 -19.68 -10.52
N ASN A 354 12.72 -18.82 -9.50
CA ASN A 354 11.81 -18.52 -8.40
C ASN A 354 11.44 -17.03 -8.33
N GLY A 355 11.82 -16.24 -9.33
CA GLY A 355 11.44 -14.84 -9.44
C GLY A 355 10.02 -14.67 -9.97
N THR A 356 9.40 -13.54 -9.64
CA THR A 356 8.08 -13.16 -10.16
C THR A 356 8.17 -12.31 -11.41
N TYR A 357 7.23 -12.47 -12.31
CA TYR A 357 7.21 -11.78 -13.60
C TYR A 357 5.91 -11.00 -13.77
N ALA A 358 6.01 -9.76 -14.22
CA ALA A 358 4.84 -8.97 -14.60
C ALA A 358 4.10 -9.64 -15.78
N GLY A 359 2.78 -9.73 -15.69
CA GLY A 359 1.94 -10.41 -16.67
C GLY A 359 1.73 -11.91 -16.44
N ASN A 360 2.27 -12.47 -15.36
CA ASN A 360 2.09 -13.87 -15.00
C ASN A 360 1.13 -14.08 -13.82
N GLY A 361 0.29 -13.08 -13.54
CA GLY A 361 -0.71 -13.16 -12.50
C GLY A 361 -0.17 -12.82 -11.11
N VAL A 362 -1.00 -13.10 -10.09
CA VAL A 362 -0.67 -12.86 -8.69
C VAL A 362 0.40 -13.84 -8.21
N ALA A 363 1.33 -13.35 -7.40
CA ALA A 363 2.38 -14.19 -6.81
C ALA A 363 1.94 -14.76 -5.46
N ILE A 364 2.30 -16.00 -5.20
CA ILE A 364 2.18 -16.67 -3.89
C ILE A 364 3.56 -16.77 -3.29
N TYR A 365 3.70 -16.31 -2.06
CA TYR A 365 4.88 -16.47 -1.25
C TYR A 365 4.62 -17.43 -0.12
N LYS A 366 5.26 -18.60 -0.20
CA LYS A 366 5.21 -19.54 0.92
C LYS A 366 5.87 -18.96 2.17
N TYR A 367 6.89 -18.13 1.97
CA TYR A 367 7.62 -17.39 2.98
C TYR A 367 8.22 -16.11 2.37
N THR A 368 8.36 -15.11 3.19
CA THR A 368 9.11 -13.88 2.94
C THR A 368 10.33 -13.84 3.88
N GLY A 369 10.78 -12.69 4.30
CA GLY A 369 11.89 -12.55 5.25
C GLY A 369 13.24 -12.55 4.58
N ALA A 370 14.28 -12.31 5.38
CA ALA A 370 15.64 -12.17 4.90
C ALA A 370 16.51 -13.38 5.31
N ARG A 371 17.51 -13.70 4.48
CA ARG A 371 18.52 -14.75 4.76
C ARG A 371 17.87 -16.09 5.14
N GLY A 372 18.07 -16.59 6.35
CA GLY A 372 17.49 -17.88 6.83
C GLY A 372 16.01 -17.81 7.21
N LYS A 373 15.16 -17.13 6.44
CA LYS A 373 13.71 -16.97 6.68
C LYS A 373 13.37 -16.26 8.00
N SER A 374 14.23 -15.38 8.48
CA SER A 374 13.96 -14.65 9.71
C SER A 374 12.97 -13.50 9.50
N GLY A 375 12.06 -13.29 10.46
CA GLY A 375 11.07 -12.22 10.42
C GLY A 375 9.87 -12.49 9.53
N THR A 376 9.61 -13.74 9.16
CA THR A 376 8.51 -14.17 8.31
C THR A 376 7.61 -15.21 8.98
N SER A 377 6.43 -15.45 8.40
CA SER A 377 5.67 -16.70 8.51
C SER A 377 6.11 -17.65 7.39
N ASP A 378 6.06 -18.97 7.60
CA ASP A 378 6.32 -20.01 6.58
C ASP A 378 5.05 -20.84 6.43
N ALA A 379 4.27 -20.57 5.38
CA ALA A 379 2.97 -21.22 5.17
C ALA A 379 3.11 -22.73 5.00
N SER A 380 2.17 -23.48 5.56
CA SER A 380 2.14 -24.94 5.44
C SER A 380 1.88 -25.38 3.99
N ALA A 381 2.31 -26.60 3.65
CA ALA A 381 2.02 -27.18 2.33
C ALA A 381 0.50 -27.35 2.11
N GLU A 382 -0.24 -27.62 3.18
CA GLU A 382 -1.69 -27.75 3.17
C GLU A 382 -2.37 -26.44 2.77
N LEU A 383 -1.95 -25.30 3.35
CA LEU A 383 -2.50 -24.00 3.02
C LEU A 383 -2.12 -23.58 1.59
N VAL A 384 -0.88 -23.84 1.15
CA VAL A 384 -0.47 -23.60 -0.24
C VAL A 384 -1.32 -24.42 -1.20
N SER A 385 -1.53 -25.71 -0.91
CA SER A 385 -2.36 -26.60 -1.73
C SER A 385 -3.82 -26.15 -1.79
N TYR A 386 -4.38 -25.72 -0.67
CA TYR A 386 -5.73 -25.15 -0.61
C TYR A 386 -5.84 -23.93 -1.53
N LEU A 387 -4.95 -22.96 -1.36
CA LEU A 387 -5.01 -21.70 -2.11
C LEU A 387 -4.79 -21.92 -3.61
N THR A 388 -3.79 -22.69 -4.01
CA THR A 388 -3.53 -22.95 -5.43
C THR A 388 -4.69 -23.69 -6.09
N SER A 389 -5.29 -24.68 -5.41
CA SER A 389 -6.48 -25.36 -5.91
C SER A 389 -7.69 -24.42 -6.02
N LEU A 390 -7.86 -23.49 -5.07
CA LEU A 390 -8.91 -22.48 -5.11
C LEU A 390 -8.74 -21.56 -6.33
N MET A 391 -7.52 -21.08 -6.56
CA MET A 391 -7.20 -20.21 -7.70
C MET A 391 -7.44 -20.91 -9.02
N GLU A 392 -6.96 -22.15 -9.18
CA GLU A 392 -7.15 -22.97 -10.38
C GLU A 392 -8.65 -23.22 -10.68
N ARG A 393 -9.45 -23.57 -9.67
CA ARG A 393 -10.91 -23.76 -9.83
C ARG A 393 -11.62 -22.50 -10.31
N ASN A 394 -11.08 -21.31 -9.98
CA ASN A 394 -11.66 -20.01 -10.31
C ASN A 394 -11.00 -19.34 -11.52
N GLY A 395 -10.11 -20.04 -12.24
CA GLY A 395 -9.46 -19.55 -13.46
C GLY A 395 -8.50 -18.38 -13.20
N VAL A 396 -7.92 -18.30 -12.00
CA VAL A 396 -6.91 -17.32 -11.64
C VAL A 396 -5.56 -17.77 -12.12
N VAL A 397 -4.87 -16.93 -12.88
CA VAL A 397 -3.45 -17.13 -13.21
C VAL A 397 -2.59 -16.66 -12.04
N TRP A 398 -1.70 -17.54 -11.62
CA TRP A 398 -0.84 -17.33 -10.45
C TRP A 398 0.59 -17.84 -10.69
N GLN A 399 1.52 -17.38 -9.89
CA GLN A 399 2.92 -17.81 -9.91
C GLN A 399 3.47 -17.94 -8.49
N ILE A 400 4.53 -18.73 -8.32
CA ILE A 400 5.32 -18.77 -7.09
C ILE A 400 6.45 -17.73 -7.20
N GLY A 401 6.81 -17.09 -6.09
CA GLY A 401 7.91 -16.16 -6.09
C GLY A 401 8.72 -16.08 -4.82
N GLU A 402 9.94 -15.59 -4.98
CA GLU A 402 10.84 -15.15 -3.93
C GLU A 402 11.36 -13.74 -4.27
N MET A 403 11.60 -12.91 -3.25
CA MET A 403 12.08 -11.55 -3.44
C MET A 403 13.58 -11.52 -3.69
N GLY A 404 14.00 -11.67 -4.95
CA GLY A 404 15.39 -11.58 -5.37
C GLY A 404 16.27 -12.76 -4.91
N LYS A 405 17.59 -12.56 -4.91
CA LYS A 405 18.55 -13.57 -4.42
C LYS A 405 18.56 -13.61 -2.90
N LEU A 406 18.71 -14.80 -2.31
CA LEU A 406 18.57 -15.08 -0.87
C LEU A 406 19.41 -14.18 0.07
N ASP A 407 20.65 -13.86 -0.32
CA ASP A 407 21.52 -13.02 0.50
C ASP A 407 21.38 -11.50 0.20
N LEU A 408 20.65 -11.14 -0.86
CA LEU A 408 20.46 -9.76 -1.31
C LEU A 408 19.04 -9.26 -1.07
N GLY A 409 18.06 -10.14 -1.22
CA GLY A 409 16.63 -9.85 -1.12
C GLY A 409 16.03 -10.27 0.21
N GLY A 410 14.73 -10.07 0.31
CA GLY A 410 13.92 -10.46 1.45
C GLY A 410 13.51 -9.27 2.33
N GLY A 411 12.28 -9.29 2.75
CA GLY A 411 11.66 -8.36 3.68
C GLY A 411 10.65 -9.10 4.55
N GLY A 412 10.25 -8.53 5.67
CA GLY A 412 9.13 -9.04 6.45
C GLY A 412 7.84 -8.44 5.90
N THR A 413 6.72 -9.13 6.10
CA THR A 413 5.38 -8.67 5.81
C THR A 413 4.54 -8.67 7.08
N VAL A 414 3.30 -8.23 6.97
CA VAL A 414 2.35 -8.28 8.09
C VAL A 414 1.92 -9.70 8.47
N ALA A 415 2.15 -10.69 7.61
CA ALA A 415 1.74 -12.10 7.81
C ALA A 415 2.15 -12.68 9.17
N LYS A 416 3.38 -12.42 9.61
CA LYS A 416 3.89 -12.96 10.89
C LYS A 416 3.06 -12.53 12.10
N TYR A 417 2.47 -11.33 12.08
CA TYR A 417 1.67 -10.83 13.19
C TYR A 417 0.33 -11.53 13.27
N VAL A 418 -0.22 -11.91 12.11
CA VAL A 418 -1.46 -12.69 12.01
C VAL A 418 -1.22 -14.15 12.36
N ALA A 419 -0.18 -14.76 11.80
CA ALA A 419 0.18 -16.15 12.10
C ALA A 419 0.47 -16.37 13.60
N ASN A 420 1.05 -15.38 14.29
CA ASN A 420 1.27 -15.42 15.73
C ASN A 420 -0.02 -15.38 16.58
N GLN A 421 -1.19 -15.19 15.95
CA GLN A 421 -2.51 -15.29 16.58
C GLN A 421 -3.21 -16.63 16.32
N ASP A 422 -2.45 -17.67 15.92
CA ASP A 422 -2.96 -19.01 15.60
C ASP A 422 -3.92 -19.01 14.39
N ILE A 423 -3.66 -18.14 13.39
CA ILE A 423 -4.42 -18.04 12.14
C ILE A 423 -3.53 -18.54 11.00
N ASP A 424 -4.01 -19.53 10.22
CA ASP A 424 -3.30 -19.99 9.03
C ASP A 424 -3.14 -18.87 8.01
N THR A 425 -1.88 -18.46 7.75
CA THR A 425 -1.57 -17.26 6.98
C THR A 425 -0.58 -17.55 5.85
N ILE A 426 -0.86 -17.01 4.68
CA ILE A 426 0.02 -17.04 3.50
C ILE A 426 0.11 -15.68 2.86
N ASP A 427 1.32 -15.33 2.36
CA ASP A 427 1.53 -14.09 1.62
C ASP A 427 1.19 -14.25 0.14
N ILE A 428 0.49 -13.24 -0.40
CA ILE A 428 0.22 -13.09 -1.84
C ILE A 428 0.49 -11.65 -2.24
N GLY A 429 0.78 -11.39 -3.52
CA GLY A 429 0.93 -10.00 -3.97
C GLY A 429 1.10 -9.83 -5.47
N VAL A 430 0.92 -8.60 -5.91
CA VAL A 430 1.11 -8.20 -7.31
C VAL A 430 2.60 -7.90 -7.57
N PRO A 431 3.17 -8.39 -8.69
CA PRO A 431 4.53 -8.04 -9.09
C PRO A 431 4.66 -6.55 -9.48
N VAL A 432 5.59 -5.82 -8.84
CA VAL A 432 5.84 -4.40 -9.04
C VAL A 432 7.25 -4.17 -9.59
N LEU A 433 7.35 -3.36 -10.64
CA LEU A 433 8.62 -2.82 -11.14
C LEU A 433 8.90 -1.48 -10.45
N SER A 434 10.16 -1.23 -10.11
CA SER A 434 10.59 0.01 -9.41
C SER A 434 9.90 0.21 -8.06
N MET A 435 9.65 -0.87 -7.31
CA MET A 435 9.09 -0.83 -5.95
C MET A 435 9.79 0.22 -5.07
N HIS A 436 9.03 0.94 -4.24
CA HIS A 436 9.46 2.06 -3.39
C HIS A 436 9.94 3.31 -4.14
N ALA A 437 9.86 3.34 -5.48
CA ALA A 437 10.17 4.55 -6.23
C ALA A 437 9.01 5.57 -6.18
N PRO A 438 9.26 6.85 -6.44
CA PRO A 438 8.20 7.85 -6.60
C PRO A 438 7.22 7.54 -7.75
N PHE A 439 7.58 6.61 -8.63
CA PHE A 439 6.75 6.15 -9.74
C PHE A 439 7.03 4.67 -9.99
N GLU A 440 6.11 3.82 -9.59
CA GLU A 440 6.16 2.37 -9.68
C GLU A 440 5.30 1.90 -10.86
N VAL A 441 5.48 0.66 -11.32
CA VAL A 441 4.75 0.13 -12.48
C VAL A 441 4.25 -1.29 -12.20
N VAL A 442 2.97 -1.53 -12.52
CA VAL A 442 2.30 -2.84 -12.40
C VAL A 442 1.56 -3.22 -13.67
N SER A 443 1.35 -4.52 -13.88
CA SER A 443 0.50 -5.04 -14.95
C SER A 443 -0.98 -4.97 -14.54
N LYS A 444 -1.85 -4.41 -15.39
CA LYS A 444 -3.30 -4.40 -15.15
C LYS A 444 -3.89 -5.80 -15.01
N ALA A 445 -3.36 -6.73 -15.76
CA ALA A 445 -3.78 -8.11 -15.73
C ALA A 445 -3.48 -8.75 -14.36
N ASP A 446 -2.31 -8.49 -13.79
CA ASP A 446 -1.93 -9.04 -12.48
C ASP A 446 -2.79 -8.42 -11.36
N VAL A 447 -3.08 -7.12 -11.41
CA VAL A 447 -4.03 -6.45 -10.50
C VAL A 447 -5.40 -7.12 -10.52
N TYR A 448 -5.89 -7.48 -11.71
CA TYR A 448 -7.17 -8.15 -11.84
C TYR A 448 -7.14 -9.61 -11.34
N MET A 449 -6.01 -10.31 -11.52
CA MET A 449 -5.83 -11.66 -10.95
C MET A 449 -5.81 -11.62 -9.42
N ALA A 450 -5.20 -10.59 -8.81
CA ALA A 450 -5.28 -10.38 -7.37
C ALA A 450 -6.74 -10.19 -6.90
N TYR A 451 -7.52 -9.36 -7.60
CA TYR A 451 -8.94 -9.21 -7.32
C TYR A 451 -9.71 -10.54 -7.40
N LEU A 452 -9.48 -11.33 -8.44
CA LEU A 452 -10.12 -12.63 -8.59
C LEU A 452 -9.72 -13.61 -7.49
N THR A 453 -8.48 -13.53 -7.01
CA THR A 453 -7.99 -14.33 -5.87
C THR A 453 -8.74 -13.99 -4.58
N PHE A 454 -8.78 -12.69 -4.21
CA PHE A 454 -9.50 -12.25 -3.02
C PHE A 454 -10.99 -12.56 -3.12
N LYS A 455 -11.57 -12.38 -4.31
CA LYS A 455 -12.99 -12.71 -4.55
C LYS A 455 -13.25 -14.20 -4.36
N ALA A 456 -12.45 -15.07 -4.99
CA ALA A 456 -12.57 -16.51 -4.83
C ALA A 456 -12.44 -16.94 -3.36
N PHE A 457 -11.50 -16.35 -2.62
CA PHE A 457 -11.30 -16.61 -1.20
C PHE A 457 -12.48 -16.14 -0.34
N CYS A 458 -13.05 -14.95 -0.60
CA CYS A 458 -14.24 -14.48 0.10
C CYS A 458 -15.49 -15.34 -0.19
N GLU A 459 -15.59 -15.91 -1.38
CA GLU A 459 -16.75 -16.71 -1.80
C GLU A 459 -16.59 -18.22 -1.51
N ASP A 460 -15.42 -18.67 -1.07
CA ASP A 460 -15.17 -20.09 -0.78
C ASP A 460 -16.00 -20.58 0.41
N ALA A 461 -16.51 -21.79 0.30
CA ALA A 461 -17.37 -22.42 1.30
C ALA A 461 -16.75 -23.68 1.93
N GLU A 462 -15.50 -24.05 1.51
CA GLU A 462 -14.76 -25.26 1.95
C GLU A 462 -13.85 -25.00 3.16
#